data_6b9a6df80e82cb50c365e576b453cb2c
#
_entry.id   6b9a6df80e82cb50c365e576b453cb2c
#
_cell.length_a   1.000
_cell.length_b   1.000
_cell.length_c   1.000
_cell.angle_alpha   90.00
_cell.angle_beta   90.00
_cell.angle_gamma   90.00
#
_symmetry.space_group_name_H-M   'P 1'
#
loop_
_entity.id
_entity.type
_entity.pdbx_description
1 polymer ?
#
loop_
_entity_poly.entity_id
_entity_poly.type
_entity_poly.pdbx_seq_one_letter_code
_entity_poly.pdbx_strand_id
1 'polypeptide(L)'
;MIVDSQSFLARGQFVDLACGLRTHFIEIPGSDAAAKTVVFVHGSGPGASGWSNFQANIQQFADAGNRVVVYDLPGYGDTDKPTDAIYTLDYFVDHLRDLLDHLTIDQAILVGNSLGGAISLGLTLAHPDRVEKLILMATGGVEEREVYFAMSGIQAMMAYPMGSPTFTREVLGTLLERLVFDKRHVTEQLISQRWHILQQQNAQVLATMQIPNLTSRLKEIHCPVLAFWGREDEFCPVSGALTLQRECRQVKVITLSQCGHWVMVEHPEMFNREALEFIEGDQHGAH
;
A
#
# COMPACT_ATOMS: atom_id res chain seq x y z
N MET A 1 -15.05 2.76 -18.13
CA MET A 1 -14.18 2.21 -19.21
C MET A 1 -13.16 1.31 -18.55
N ILE A 2 -13.08 0.04 -18.96
CA ILE A 2 -12.00 -0.85 -18.49
C ILE A 2 -10.75 -0.33 -19.19
N VAL A 3 -9.86 0.32 -18.45
CA VAL A 3 -8.58 0.76 -18.98
C VAL A 3 -7.78 -0.50 -19.34
N ASP A 4 -7.30 -0.54 -20.58
CA ASP A 4 -6.46 -1.64 -21.04
C ASP A 4 -5.21 -1.74 -20.14
N SER A 5 -5.15 -2.79 -19.33
CA SER A 5 -4.05 -3.04 -18.40
C SER A 5 -2.68 -3.10 -19.12
N GLN A 6 -2.64 -3.48 -20.41
CA GLN A 6 -1.42 -3.48 -21.20
C GLN A 6 -0.92 -2.05 -21.48
N SER A 7 -1.81 -1.08 -21.67
CA SER A 7 -1.41 0.31 -21.91
C SER A 7 -0.81 0.98 -20.68
N PHE A 8 -1.21 0.57 -19.46
CA PHE A 8 -0.62 1.07 -18.23
C PHE A 8 0.72 0.43 -17.90
N LEU A 9 0.84 -0.88 -18.03
CA LEU A 9 2.10 -1.59 -17.82
C LEU A 9 3.19 -1.13 -18.80
N ALA A 10 2.79 -0.72 -20.02
CA ALA A 10 3.70 -0.13 -21.00
C ALA A 10 4.24 1.27 -20.58
N ARG A 11 3.69 1.90 -19.53
CA ARG A 11 4.18 3.17 -18.98
C ARG A 11 5.17 2.98 -17.83
N GLY A 12 5.46 1.75 -17.45
CA GLY A 12 6.44 1.44 -16.42
C GLY A 12 7.81 2.00 -16.75
N GLN A 13 8.41 2.69 -15.80
CA GLN A 13 9.71 3.31 -15.90
C GLN A 13 10.63 2.75 -14.82
N PHE A 14 11.92 2.85 -15.05
CA PHE A 14 12.95 2.48 -14.07
C PHE A 14 13.86 3.66 -13.79
N VAL A 15 14.27 3.76 -12.53
CA VAL A 15 15.25 4.73 -12.08
C VAL A 15 16.24 4.08 -11.11
N ASP A 16 17.50 4.48 -11.19
CA ASP A 16 18.51 4.13 -10.21
C ASP A 16 18.51 5.22 -9.12
N LEU A 17 18.04 4.86 -7.92
CA LEU A 17 17.92 5.78 -6.79
C LEU A 17 19.24 5.94 -6.04
N ALA A 18 19.35 6.99 -5.22
CA ALA A 18 20.53 7.28 -4.40
C ALA A 18 20.88 6.15 -3.42
N CYS A 19 19.88 5.39 -2.95
CA CYS A 19 20.07 4.19 -2.13
C CYS A 19 20.69 3.00 -2.89
N GLY A 20 20.96 3.14 -4.18
CA GLY A 20 21.58 2.11 -5.03
C GLY A 20 20.61 1.07 -5.60
N LEU A 21 19.31 1.25 -5.44
CA LEU A 21 18.30 0.34 -5.99
C LEU A 21 17.74 0.86 -7.30
N ARG A 22 17.60 -0.04 -8.26
CA ARG A 22 16.82 0.18 -9.47
C ARG A 22 15.34 -0.04 -9.16
N THR A 23 14.57 1.04 -9.25
CA THR A 23 13.17 1.10 -8.83
C THR A 23 12.24 1.21 -10.03
N HIS A 24 11.21 0.36 -10.06
CA HIS A 24 10.14 0.42 -11.03
C HIS A 24 8.99 1.29 -10.51
N PHE A 25 8.47 2.16 -11.37
CA PHE A 25 7.30 2.98 -11.08
C PHE A 25 6.50 3.32 -12.34
N ILE A 26 5.24 3.68 -12.14
CA ILE A 26 4.35 4.23 -13.17
C ILE A 26 4.00 5.63 -12.75
N GLU A 27 4.15 6.60 -13.65
CA GLU A 27 3.78 7.99 -13.42
C GLU A 27 2.75 8.45 -14.44
N ILE A 28 1.71 9.12 -13.95
CA ILE A 28 0.73 9.82 -14.77
C ILE A 28 0.83 11.30 -14.38
N PRO A 29 1.19 12.19 -15.33
CA PRO A 29 1.32 13.61 -15.03
C PRO A 29 -0.03 14.21 -14.62
N GLY A 30 0.01 15.21 -13.75
CA GLY A 30 -1.17 15.97 -13.36
C GLY A 30 -1.68 16.87 -14.49
N SER A 31 -2.88 17.43 -14.32
CA SER A 31 -3.54 18.29 -15.31
C SER A 31 -2.80 19.61 -15.53
N ASP A 32 -2.14 20.11 -14.49
CA ASP A 32 -1.37 21.37 -14.50
C ASP A 32 -0.32 21.40 -13.37
N ALA A 33 0.40 22.51 -13.24
CA ALA A 33 1.47 22.68 -12.25
C ALA A 33 0.98 22.74 -10.78
N ALA A 34 -0.31 22.95 -10.56
CA ALA A 34 -0.92 22.99 -9.23
C ALA A 34 -1.55 21.64 -8.83
N ALA A 35 -1.46 20.64 -9.72
CA ALA A 35 -2.01 19.32 -9.46
C ALA A 35 -1.41 18.69 -8.19
N LYS A 36 -2.28 18.13 -7.34
CA LYS A 36 -1.82 17.36 -6.18
C LYS A 36 -1.04 16.14 -6.63
N THR A 37 -0.01 15.78 -5.89
CA THR A 37 0.75 14.55 -6.15
C THR A 37 0.27 13.44 -5.21
N VAL A 38 -0.24 12.36 -5.78
CA VAL A 38 -0.74 11.17 -5.07
C VAL A 38 0.21 10.01 -5.32
N VAL A 39 0.78 9.46 -4.25
CA VAL A 39 1.73 8.33 -4.32
C VAL A 39 1.09 7.10 -3.68
N PHE A 40 0.94 6.04 -4.48
CA PHE A 40 0.39 4.76 -4.04
C PHE A 40 1.48 3.83 -3.54
N VAL A 41 1.33 3.37 -2.29
CA VAL A 41 2.28 2.51 -1.57
C VAL A 41 1.61 1.17 -1.26
N HIS A 42 2.01 0.12 -1.97
CA HIS A 42 1.33 -1.17 -1.90
C HIS A 42 1.67 -1.99 -0.65
N GLY A 43 0.85 -3.00 -0.38
CA GLY A 43 1.04 -3.95 0.71
C GLY A 43 2.07 -5.04 0.41
N SER A 44 2.41 -5.82 1.43
CA SER A 44 3.27 -7.01 1.31
C SER A 44 2.51 -8.22 0.75
N GLY A 45 3.23 -9.29 0.52
CA GLY A 45 2.69 -10.59 0.17
C GLY A 45 3.28 -11.18 -1.11
N PRO A 46 3.01 -12.45 -1.37
CA PRO A 46 3.53 -13.14 -2.54
C PRO A 46 3.08 -12.48 -3.85
N GLY A 47 4.05 -12.14 -4.70
CA GLY A 47 3.80 -11.52 -6.01
C GLY A 47 3.21 -10.11 -5.96
N ALA A 48 3.32 -9.39 -4.83
CA ALA A 48 2.80 -8.03 -4.71
C ALA A 48 3.53 -7.04 -5.63
N SER A 49 2.79 -6.05 -6.11
CA SER A 49 3.28 -4.90 -6.87
C SER A 49 2.31 -3.73 -6.73
N GLY A 50 2.75 -2.53 -7.03
CA GLY A 50 1.90 -1.35 -7.05
C GLY A 50 0.70 -1.53 -7.97
N TRP A 51 0.94 -2.04 -9.18
CA TRP A 51 -0.13 -2.31 -10.13
C TRP A 51 -1.17 -3.31 -9.60
N SER A 52 -0.74 -4.47 -9.11
CA SER A 52 -1.66 -5.51 -8.65
C SER A 52 -2.52 -5.10 -7.46
N ASN A 53 -2.09 -4.09 -6.69
CA ASN A 53 -2.85 -3.54 -5.58
C ASN A 53 -3.86 -2.47 -6.03
N PHE A 54 -3.49 -1.59 -6.98
CA PHE A 54 -4.22 -0.34 -7.22
C PHE A 54 -4.76 -0.15 -8.64
N GLN A 55 -4.69 -1.16 -9.50
CA GLN A 55 -5.16 -1.07 -10.90
C GLN A 55 -6.62 -0.61 -11.05
N ALA A 56 -7.47 -0.83 -10.05
CA ALA A 56 -8.87 -0.40 -10.03
C ALA A 56 -9.06 1.08 -9.62
N ASN A 57 -7.99 1.74 -9.17
CA ASN A 57 -8.09 3.06 -8.55
C ASN A 57 -7.33 4.15 -9.33
N ILE A 58 -6.14 3.84 -9.81
CA ILE A 58 -5.15 4.77 -10.38
C ILE A 58 -5.77 5.75 -11.40
N GLN A 59 -6.55 5.21 -12.35
CA GLN A 59 -7.10 6.04 -13.43
C GLN A 59 -8.05 7.11 -12.93
N GLN A 60 -8.87 6.81 -11.91
CA GLN A 60 -9.83 7.80 -11.39
C GLN A 60 -9.14 8.96 -10.68
N PHE A 61 -8.01 8.69 -10.00
CA PHE A 61 -7.20 9.76 -9.40
C PHE A 61 -6.53 10.63 -10.47
N ALA A 62 -6.07 10.04 -11.56
CA ALA A 62 -5.51 10.78 -12.69
C ALA A 62 -6.59 11.58 -13.44
N ASP A 63 -7.79 11.01 -13.66
CA ASP A 63 -8.91 11.69 -14.31
C ASP A 63 -9.43 12.88 -13.48
N ALA A 64 -9.22 12.84 -12.15
CA ALA A 64 -9.46 13.97 -11.25
C ALA A 64 -8.37 15.06 -11.31
N GLY A 65 -7.39 14.93 -12.22
CA GLY A 65 -6.36 15.93 -12.46
C GLY A 65 -5.10 15.79 -11.61
N ASN A 66 -5.01 14.81 -10.72
CA ASN A 66 -3.84 14.61 -9.88
C ASN A 66 -2.63 14.06 -10.67
N ARG A 67 -1.42 14.43 -10.27
CA ARG A 67 -0.21 13.67 -10.60
C ARG A 67 -0.24 12.38 -9.80
N VAL A 68 -0.15 11.25 -10.46
CA VAL A 68 -0.24 9.93 -9.82
C VAL A 68 1.07 9.17 -10.00
N VAL A 69 1.62 8.69 -8.89
CA VAL A 69 2.80 7.80 -8.88
C VAL A 69 2.43 6.49 -8.20
N VAL A 70 2.71 5.38 -8.88
CA VAL A 70 2.57 4.03 -8.34
C VAL A 70 3.91 3.34 -8.50
N TYR A 71 4.52 2.87 -7.43
CA TYR A 71 5.83 2.24 -7.50
C TYR A 71 5.82 0.86 -6.85
N ASP A 72 6.81 0.06 -7.17
CA ASP A 72 7.03 -1.22 -6.54
C ASP A 72 8.04 -1.07 -5.40
N LEU A 73 7.68 -1.58 -4.23
CA LEU A 73 8.54 -1.59 -3.05
C LEU A 73 9.82 -2.43 -3.28
N PRO A 74 10.95 -2.12 -2.61
CA PRO A 74 12.10 -3.02 -2.58
C PRO A 74 11.71 -4.45 -2.21
N GLY A 75 12.19 -5.42 -2.97
CA GLY A 75 11.85 -6.83 -2.77
C GLY A 75 10.55 -7.28 -3.45
N TYR A 76 9.82 -6.37 -4.12
CA TYR A 76 8.53 -6.60 -4.77
C TYR A 76 8.51 -6.13 -6.22
N GLY A 77 7.44 -6.52 -6.94
CA GLY A 77 7.19 -6.08 -8.31
C GLY A 77 8.40 -6.25 -9.22
N ASP A 78 8.70 -5.21 -9.98
CA ASP A 78 9.87 -5.13 -10.87
C ASP A 78 11.02 -4.31 -10.26
N THR A 79 10.89 -3.79 -9.04
CA THR A 79 11.98 -3.17 -8.27
C THR A 79 13.00 -4.20 -7.83
N ASP A 80 14.25 -3.78 -7.62
CA ASP A 80 15.34 -4.63 -7.12
C ASP A 80 14.97 -5.37 -5.84
N LYS A 81 15.52 -6.59 -5.71
CA LYS A 81 15.23 -7.54 -4.64
C LYS A 81 16.52 -8.00 -3.94
N PRO A 82 17.21 -7.12 -3.18
CA PRO A 82 18.44 -7.48 -2.49
C PRO A 82 18.25 -8.69 -1.57
N THR A 83 19.18 -9.65 -1.66
CA THR A 83 19.14 -10.87 -0.85
C THR A 83 19.88 -10.75 0.47
N ASP A 84 20.64 -9.68 0.65
CA ASP A 84 21.45 -9.37 1.83
C ASP A 84 20.88 -8.21 2.66
N ALA A 85 19.78 -7.58 2.19
CA ALA A 85 19.12 -6.52 2.92
C ALA A 85 18.27 -7.05 4.09
N ILE A 86 18.19 -6.26 5.16
CA ILE A 86 17.19 -6.40 6.23
C ILE A 86 16.08 -5.38 5.93
N TYR A 87 14.89 -5.87 5.64
CA TYR A 87 13.76 -5.05 5.23
C TYR A 87 13.05 -4.43 6.45
N THR A 88 13.70 -3.43 7.05
CA THR A 88 13.14 -2.65 8.16
C THR A 88 12.18 -1.58 7.66
N LEU A 89 11.37 -1.01 8.57
CA LEU A 89 10.53 0.14 8.21
C LEU A 89 11.38 1.30 7.66
N ASP A 90 12.52 1.61 8.30
CA ASP A 90 13.40 2.70 7.88
C ASP A 90 13.98 2.44 6.47
N TYR A 91 14.31 1.19 6.14
CA TYR A 91 14.76 0.83 4.79
C TYR A 91 13.71 1.15 3.71
N PHE A 92 12.44 0.87 3.97
CA PHE A 92 11.35 1.22 3.06
C PHE A 92 11.08 2.73 3.03
N VAL A 93 11.16 3.40 4.18
CA VAL A 93 10.95 4.86 4.30
C VAL A 93 12.03 5.61 3.54
N ASP A 94 13.29 5.23 3.72
CA ASP A 94 14.42 5.84 2.99
C ASP A 94 14.28 5.65 1.48
N HIS A 95 13.88 4.46 1.04
CA HIS A 95 13.62 4.19 -0.38
C HIS A 95 12.50 5.08 -0.94
N LEU A 96 11.37 5.22 -0.21
CA LEU A 96 10.27 6.10 -0.64
C LEU A 96 10.73 7.56 -0.69
N ARG A 97 11.48 8.03 0.31
CA ARG A 97 12.05 9.40 0.32
C ARG A 97 12.94 9.62 -0.91
N ASP A 98 13.85 8.70 -1.20
CA ASP A 98 14.75 8.81 -2.35
C ASP A 98 13.99 8.84 -3.68
N LEU A 99 12.87 8.09 -3.79
CA LEU A 99 11.99 8.16 -4.95
C LEU A 99 11.31 9.52 -5.07
N LEU A 100 10.78 10.08 -3.97
CA LEU A 100 10.18 11.42 -3.96
C LEU A 100 11.21 12.48 -4.38
N ASP A 101 12.45 12.38 -3.87
CA ASP A 101 13.53 13.31 -4.20
C ASP A 101 13.90 13.23 -5.69
N HIS A 102 14.03 12.00 -6.24
CA HIS A 102 14.31 11.80 -7.65
C HIS A 102 13.21 12.40 -8.55
N LEU A 103 11.95 12.21 -8.18
CA LEU A 103 10.80 12.72 -8.93
C LEU A 103 10.52 14.21 -8.67
N THR A 104 11.35 14.88 -7.87
CA THR A 104 11.18 16.28 -7.48
C THR A 104 9.78 16.52 -6.88
N ILE A 105 9.38 15.64 -5.98
CA ILE A 105 8.13 15.73 -5.22
C ILE A 105 8.46 16.26 -3.83
N ASP A 106 8.23 17.53 -3.59
CA ASP A 106 8.48 18.15 -2.28
C ASP A 106 7.49 17.63 -1.23
N GLN A 107 6.22 17.50 -1.58
CA GLN A 107 5.15 17.03 -0.71
C GLN A 107 4.16 16.15 -1.48
N ALA A 108 3.69 15.06 -0.86
CA ALA A 108 2.77 14.11 -1.46
C ALA A 108 1.58 13.77 -0.55
N ILE A 109 0.49 13.33 -1.17
CA ILE A 109 -0.59 12.59 -0.52
C ILE A 109 -0.25 11.11 -0.67
N LEU A 110 -0.10 10.40 0.45
CA LEU A 110 0.27 8.99 0.43
C LEU A 110 -0.98 8.11 0.57
N VAL A 111 -1.13 7.15 -0.35
CA VAL A 111 -2.22 6.16 -0.36
C VAL A 111 -1.60 4.79 -0.06
N GLY A 112 -1.68 4.35 1.20
CA GLY A 112 -0.97 3.19 1.69
C GLY A 112 -1.88 2.03 2.11
N ASN A 113 -1.61 0.80 1.62
CA ASN A 113 -2.28 -0.40 2.05
C ASN A 113 -1.33 -1.29 2.88
N SER A 114 -1.78 -1.77 4.03
CA SER A 114 -1.05 -2.77 4.84
C SER A 114 0.38 -2.31 5.18
N LEU A 115 1.42 -3.00 4.68
CA LEU A 115 2.82 -2.56 4.76
C LEU A 115 3.00 -1.14 4.21
N GLY A 116 2.36 -0.83 3.07
CA GLY A 116 2.41 0.51 2.49
C GLY A 116 1.82 1.58 3.40
N GLY A 117 0.81 1.23 4.20
CA GLY A 117 0.28 2.11 5.24
C GLY A 117 1.30 2.36 6.35
N ALA A 118 2.00 1.32 6.83
CA ALA A 118 3.07 1.46 7.82
C ALA A 118 4.23 2.33 7.28
N ILE A 119 4.62 2.14 6.02
CA ILE A 119 5.66 2.97 5.36
C ILE A 119 5.20 4.43 5.28
N SER A 120 3.94 4.68 4.92
CA SER A 120 3.36 6.02 4.86
C SER A 120 3.34 6.70 6.23
N LEU A 121 2.96 5.98 7.28
CA LEU A 121 3.06 6.45 8.67
C LEU A 121 4.52 6.74 9.05
N GLY A 122 5.44 5.82 8.72
CA GLY A 122 6.88 5.97 8.99
C GLY A 122 7.47 7.22 8.35
N LEU A 123 7.19 7.45 7.06
CA LEU A 123 7.65 8.66 6.35
C LEU A 123 7.07 9.92 6.99
N THR A 124 5.78 9.92 7.33
CA THR A 124 5.14 11.08 7.98
C THR A 124 5.76 11.40 9.33
N LEU A 125 6.12 10.39 10.12
CA LEU A 125 6.75 10.55 11.43
C LEU A 125 8.22 11.00 11.35
N ALA A 126 8.94 10.58 10.31
CA ALA A 126 10.34 10.94 10.10
C ALA A 126 10.48 12.28 9.35
N HIS A 127 9.59 12.56 8.42
CA HIS A 127 9.65 13.69 7.50
C HIS A 127 8.25 14.33 7.32
N PRO A 128 7.68 14.96 8.35
CA PRO A 128 6.30 15.46 8.34
C PRO A 128 6.03 16.47 7.22
N ASP A 129 7.02 17.25 6.82
CA ASP A 129 6.91 18.24 5.75
C ASP A 129 6.77 17.62 4.35
N ARG A 130 7.07 16.32 4.20
CA ARG A 130 6.96 15.60 2.93
C ARG A 130 5.56 15.03 2.67
N VAL A 131 4.64 15.08 3.66
CA VAL A 131 3.33 14.45 3.56
C VAL A 131 2.22 15.45 3.83
N GLU A 132 1.38 15.69 2.80
CA GLU A 132 0.25 16.60 2.89
C GLU A 132 -0.97 15.94 3.58
N LYS A 133 -1.30 14.72 3.16
CA LYS A 133 -2.42 13.93 3.69
C LYS A 133 -2.07 12.44 3.66
N LEU A 134 -2.70 11.65 4.53
CA LEU A 134 -2.61 10.20 4.54
C LEU A 134 -3.97 9.56 4.21
N ILE A 135 -3.96 8.59 3.29
CA ILE A 135 -5.09 7.71 3.00
C ILE A 135 -4.61 6.28 3.24
N LEU A 136 -5.14 5.63 4.27
CA LEU A 136 -4.65 4.36 4.78
C LEU A 136 -5.71 3.27 4.62
N MET A 137 -5.32 2.08 4.18
CA MET A 137 -6.20 0.91 4.11
C MET A 137 -5.57 -0.21 4.93
N ALA A 138 -6.27 -0.65 5.99
CA ALA A 138 -5.85 -1.78 6.82
C ALA A 138 -4.35 -1.72 7.14
N THR A 139 -3.89 -0.59 7.69
CA THR A 139 -2.46 -0.28 7.84
C THR A 139 -1.77 -1.21 8.83
N GLY A 140 -0.54 -1.62 8.51
CA GLY A 140 0.39 -2.21 9.46
C GLY A 140 0.95 -1.18 10.45
N GLY A 141 1.66 -1.65 11.48
CA GLY A 141 2.38 -0.81 12.43
C GLY A 141 1.53 -0.14 13.51
N VAL A 142 0.26 -0.49 13.66
CA VAL A 142 -0.67 0.10 14.66
C VAL A 142 -1.15 -0.89 15.71
N GLU A 143 -0.60 -2.09 15.70
CA GLU A 143 -0.82 -3.14 16.69
C GLU A 143 0.51 -3.81 17.06
N GLU A 144 0.52 -4.59 18.12
CA GLU A 144 1.68 -5.40 18.50
C GLU A 144 1.90 -6.54 17.49
N ARG A 145 3.13 -6.96 17.32
CA ARG A 145 3.51 -8.00 16.38
C ARG A 145 2.73 -9.29 16.58
N GLU A 146 2.53 -9.67 17.84
CA GLU A 146 1.84 -10.89 18.26
C GLU A 146 0.38 -10.90 17.78
N VAL A 147 -0.26 -9.72 17.74
CA VAL A 147 -1.63 -9.55 17.25
C VAL A 147 -1.69 -9.86 15.76
N TYR A 148 -0.76 -9.32 14.95
CA TYR A 148 -0.69 -9.65 13.52
C TYR A 148 -0.41 -11.14 13.30
N PHE A 149 0.51 -11.74 14.06
CA PHE A 149 0.86 -13.17 13.91
C PHE A 149 -0.29 -14.10 14.34
N ALA A 150 -1.24 -13.64 15.12
CA ALA A 150 -2.45 -14.38 15.47
C ALA A 150 -3.54 -14.34 14.37
N MET A 151 -3.41 -13.43 13.38
CA MET A 151 -4.38 -13.31 12.29
C MET A 151 -4.34 -14.53 11.36
N SER A 152 -5.52 -15.05 11.00
CA SER A 152 -5.66 -16.29 10.22
C SER A 152 -5.02 -16.21 8.83
N GLY A 153 -5.06 -15.05 8.18
CA GLY A 153 -4.42 -14.81 6.88
C GLY A 153 -2.89 -14.83 6.99
N ILE A 154 -2.32 -14.26 8.05
CA ILE A 154 -0.87 -14.30 8.32
C ILE A 154 -0.44 -15.73 8.60
N GLN A 155 -1.17 -16.48 9.44
CA GLN A 155 -0.88 -17.89 9.72
C GLN A 155 -0.94 -18.76 8.46
N ALA A 156 -1.94 -18.53 7.60
CA ALA A 156 -2.03 -19.23 6.32
C ALA A 156 -0.85 -18.92 5.40
N MET A 157 -0.39 -17.66 5.34
CA MET A 157 0.77 -17.27 4.56
C MET A 157 2.06 -17.91 5.10
N MET A 158 2.22 -18.01 6.42
CA MET A 158 3.37 -18.65 7.06
C MET A 158 3.40 -20.17 6.86
N ALA A 159 2.24 -20.81 6.70
CA ALA A 159 2.15 -22.25 6.47
C ALA A 159 2.73 -22.67 5.10
N TYR A 160 2.87 -21.73 4.17
CA TYR A 160 3.40 -21.95 2.83
C TYR A 160 4.59 -21.02 2.57
N PRO A 161 5.81 -21.37 2.97
CA PRO A 161 6.98 -20.52 2.75
C PRO A 161 7.23 -20.29 1.25
N MET A 162 7.42 -19.03 0.86
CA MET A 162 7.78 -18.69 -0.52
C MET A 162 9.08 -19.41 -0.94
N GLY A 163 9.11 -19.87 -2.19
CA GLY A 163 10.24 -20.63 -2.72
C GLY A 163 10.27 -22.10 -2.32
N SER A 164 9.34 -22.55 -1.46
CA SER A 164 9.20 -23.98 -1.17
C SER A 164 8.46 -24.73 -2.29
N PRO A 165 8.73 -26.03 -2.50
CA PRO A 165 7.96 -26.83 -3.47
C PRO A 165 6.47 -26.92 -3.18
N THR A 166 6.05 -26.64 -1.95
CA THR A 166 4.62 -26.62 -1.54
C THR A 166 3.92 -25.32 -1.89
N PHE A 167 4.64 -24.26 -2.26
CA PHE A 167 4.05 -23.00 -2.70
C PHE A 167 3.71 -23.07 -4.19
N THR A 168 2.49 -23.52 -4.49
CA THR A 168 2.00 -23.66 -5.86
C THR A 168 1.16 -22.44 -6.27
N ARG A 169 0.80 -22.38 -7.56
CA ARG A 169 -0.11 -21.33 -8.07
C ARG A 169 -1.50 -21.40 -7.43
N GLU A 170 -1.98 -22.59 -7.12
CA GLU A 170 -3.24 -22.83 -6.42
C GLU A 170 -3.19 -22.31 -4.98
N VAL A 171 -2.06 -22.52 -4.29
CA VAL A 171 -1.81 -21.96 -2.96
C VAL A 171 -1.83 -20.43 -3.02
N LEU A 172 -1.18 -19.83 -4.01
CA LEU A 172 -1.25 -18.37 -4.20
C LEU A 172 -2.71 -17.91 -4.36
N GLY A 173 -3.50 -18.57 -5.20
CA GLY A 173 -4.93 -18.26 -5.37
C GLY A 173 -5.68 -18.31 -4.05
N THR A 174 -5.47 -19.36 -3.25
CA THR A 174 -6.10 -19.50 -1.93
C THR A 174 -5.68 -18.40 -0.95
N LEU A 175 -4.43 -17.98 -0.98
CA LEU A 175 -3.95 -16.86 -0.14
C LEU A 175 -4.54 -15.51 -0.59
N LEU A 176 -4.68 -15.29 -1.89
CA LEU A 176 -5.33 -14.08 -2.42
C LEU A 176 -6.82 -14.02 -2.06
N GLU A 177 -7.52 -15.16 -2.06
CA GLU A 177 -8.93 -15.24 -1.63
C GLU A 177 -9.14 -14.83 -0.16
N ARG A 178 -8.12 -14.92 0.70
CA ARG A 178 -8.19 -14.45 2.08
C ARG A 178 -8.07 -12.93 2.23
N LEU A 179 -7.56 -12.25 1.19
CA LEU A 179 -7.44 -10.78 1.20
C LEU A 179 -8.78 -10.09 0.95
N VAL A 180 -9.80 -10.83 0.52
CA VAL A 180 -11.12 -10.31 0.17
C VAL A 180 -12.22 -11.09 0.87
N PHE A 181 -13.32 -10.45 1.15
CA PHE A 181 -14.56 -11.11 1.60
C PHE A 181 -15.26 -11.82 0.43
N ASP A 182 -15.41 -11.10 -0.68
CA ASP A 182 -16.00 -11.67 -1.90
C ASP A 182 -14.91 -12.18 -2.85
N LYS A 183 -14.76 -13.50 -2.88
CA LYS A 183 -13.74 -14.19 -3.69
C LYS A 183 -13.82 -13.91 -5.20
N ARG A 184 -14.93 -13.36 -5.71
CA ARG A 184 -15.08 -12.96 -7.11
C ARG A 184 -14.07 -11.86 -7.53
N HIS A 185 -13.53 -11.12 -6.57
CA HIS A 185 -12.48 -10.14 -6.82
C HIS A 185 -11.11 -10.78 -7.11
N VAL A 186 -10.91 -12.05 -6.77
CA VAL A 186 -9.69 -12.80 -7.09
C VAL A 186 -9.85 -13.47 -8.46
N THR A 187 -9.58 -12.69 -9.49
CA THR A 187 -9.69 -13.15 -10.88
C THR A 187 -8.48 -13.98 -11.29
N GLU A 188 -8.66 -14.83 -12.30
CA GLU A 188 -7.58 -15.58 -12.94
C GLU A 188 -6.47 -14.66 -13.47
N GLN A 189 -6.84 -13.48 -13.97
CA GLN A 189 -5.88 -12.47 -14.40
C GLN A 189 -5.01 -11.97 -13.23
N LEU A 190 -5.61 -11.67 -12.08
CA LEU A 190 -4.88 -11.25 -10.88
C LEU A 190 -3.92 -12.35 -10.39
N ILE A 191 -4.39 -13.61 -10.34
CA ILE A 191 -3.55 -14.76 -9.95
C ILE A 191 -2.36 -14.88 -10.91
N SER A 192 -2.59 -14.76 -12.22
CA SER A 192 -1.53 -14.85 -13.24
C SER A 192 -0.50 -13.73 -13.10
N GLN A 193 -0.95 -12.48 -12.90
CA GLN A 193 -0.06 -11.34 -12.67
C GLN A 193 0.81 -11.56 -11.41
N ARG A 194 0.18 -11.92 -10.30
CA ARG A 194 0.88 -12.18 -9.03
C ARG A 194 1.85 -13.37 -9.14
N TRP A 195 1.44 -14.43 -9.81
CA TRP A 195 2.29 -15.61 -10.05
C TRP A 195 3.52 -15.26 -10.87
N HIS A 196 3.37 -14.44 -11.91
CA HIS A 196 4.49 -13.98 -12.73
C HIS A 196 5.53 -13.22 -11.91
N ILE A 197 5.10 -12.25 -11.11
CA ILE A 197 5.97 -11.47 -10.22
C ILE A 197 6.63 -12.37 -9.18
N LEU A 198 5.86 -13.31 -8.59
CA LEU A 198 6.36 -14.24 -7.57
C LEU A 198 7.55 -15.08 -8.05
N GLN A 199 7.59 -15.47 -9.33
CA GLN A 199 8.70 -16.24 -9.88
C GLN A 199 10.05 -15.50 -9.82
N GLN A 200 10.02 -14.18 -9.67
CA GLN A 200 11.19 -13.31 -9.56
C GLN A 200 11.41 -12.81 -8.12
N GLN A 201 10.47 -13.04 -7.22
CA GLN A 201 10.54 -12.59 -5.83
C GLN A 201 11.36 -13.57 -5.00
N ASN A 202 12.29 -13.05 -4.20
CA ASN A 202 12.99 -13.86 -3.21
C ASN A 202 12.25 -13.87 -1.86
N ALA A 203 12.53 -14.86 -1.01
CA ALA A 203 11.91 -15.00 0.29
C ALA A 203 12.44 -13.98 1.34
N GLN A 204 13.55 -13.31 1.06
CA GLN A 204 14.28 -12.45 2.01
C GLN A 204 13.40 -11.34 2.57
N VAL A 205 12.60 -10.69 1.72
CA VAL A 205 11.74 -9.59 2.14
C VAL A 205 10.75 -9.99 3.23
N LEU A 206 10.11 -11.15 3.12
CA LEU A 206 9.18 -11.65 4.16
C LEU A 206 9.92 -12.25 5.36
N ALA A 207 11.09 -12.85 5.14
CA ALA A 207 11.88 -13.48 6.20
C ALA A 207 12.51 -12.45 7.17
N THR A 208 12.86 -11.26 6.68
CA THR A 208 13.59 -10.26 7.46
C THR A 208 12.78 -8.97 7.72
N MET A 209 11.53 -8.90 7.27
CA MET A 209 10.67 -7.73 7.46
C MET A 209 10.46 -7.41 8.94
N GLN A 210 10.77 -6.15 9.32
CA GLN A 210 10.65 -5.66 10.67
C GLN A 210 9.89 -4.33 10.66
N ILE A 211 8.61 -4.40 11.04
CA ILE A 211 7.74 -3.22 11.18
C ILE A 211 7.44 -3.04 12.65
N PRO A 212 7.92 -1.96 13.28
CA PRO A 212 7.65 -1.67 14.70
C PRO A 212 6.20 -1.25 14.91
N ASN A 213 5.73 -1.34 16.14
CA ASN A 213 4.49 -0.70 16.56
C ASN A 213 4.71 0.82 16.69
N LEU A 214 3.94 1.60 15.90
CA LEU A 214 4.01 3.06 15.83
C LEU A 214 2.96 3.75 16.69
N THR A 215 2.10 3.00 17.37
CA THR A 215 0.92 3.52 18.10
C THR A 215 1.26 4.69 19.01
N SER A 216 2.34 4.58 19.80
CA SER A 216 2.75 5.63 20.75
C SER A 216 3.12 6.96 20.07
N ARG A 217 3.45 6.93 18.78
CA ARG A 217 3.88 8.06 17.97
C ARG A 217 2.78 8.64 17.08
N LEU A 218 1.63 7.99 16.92
CA LEU A 218 0.53 8.44 16.05
C LEU A 218 0.05 9.86 16.38
N LYS A 219 0.13 10.26 17.66
CA LYS A 219 -0.17 11.64 18.12
C LYS A 219 0.77 12.71 17.53
N GLU A 220 1.92 12.34 17.00
CA GLU A 220 2.89 13.23 16.34
C GLU A 220 2.50 13.52 14.88
N ILE A 221 1.53 12.79 14.33
CA ILE A 221 1.01 13.02 12.98
C ILE A 221 0.12 14.26 12.99
N HIS A 222 0.50 15.26 12.19
CA HIS A 222 -0.20 16.54 12.11
C HIS A 222 -1.04 16.69 10.84
N CYS A 223 -0.72 15.95 9.79
CA CYS A 223 -1.51 15.97 8.56
C CYS A 223 -2.85 15.23 8.75
N PRO A 224 -3.88 15.59 7.97
CA PRO A 224 -5.15 14.85 7.98
C PRO A 224 -4.98 13.39 7.55
N VAL A 225 -5.75 12.51 8.18
CA VAL A 225 -5.74 11.06 7.90
C VAL A 225 -7.16 10.61 7.54
N LEU A 226 -7.29 9.88 6.42
CA LEU A 226 -8.46 9.08 6.08
C LEU A 226 -8.08 7.61 6.16
N ALA A 227 -8.81 6.81 6.92
CA ALA A 227 -8.50 5.39 7.06
C ALA A 227 -9.72 4.52 6.69
N PHE A 228 -9.45 3.41 6.00
CA PHE A 228 -10.44 2.41 5.63
C PHE A 228 -10.08 1.06 6.22
N TRP A 229 -11.10 0.30 6.62
CA TRP A 229 -10.91 -1.05 7.17
C TRP A 229 -12.07 -1.97 6.88
N GLY A 230 -11.78 -3.18 6.41
CA GLY A 230 -12.75 -4.25 6.33
C GLY A 230 -12.93 -4.92 7.69
N ARG A 231 -14.18 -5.19 8.09
CA ARG A 231 -14.47 -5.88 9.35
C ARG A 231 -14.01 -7.34 9.33
N GLU A 232 -14.00 -7.94 8.15
CA GLU A 232 -13.63 -9.34 7.91
C GLU A 232 -12.16 -9.50 7.47
N ASP A 233 -11.30 -8.50 7.77
CA ASP A 233 -9.87 -8.55 7.47
C ASP A 233 -9.18 -9.68 8.24
N GLU A 234 -8.53 -10.60 7.51
CA GLU A 234 -7.80 -11.73 8.07
C GLU A 234 -6.29 -11.43 8.28
N PHE A 235 -5.79 -10.22 7.94
CA PHE A 235 -4.37 -9.84 8.00
C PHE A 235 -4.09 -8.73 9.01
N CYS A 236 -4.89 -7.69 9.01
CA CYS A 236 -4.79 -6.55 9.93
C CYS A 236 -6.11 -6.41 10.69
N PRO A 237 -6.10 -6.60 12.02
CA PRO A 237 -7.34 -6.60 12.78
C PRO A 237 -8.02 -5.23 12.78
N VAL A 238 -9.34 -5.22 12.74
CA VAL A 238 -10.15 -3.98 12.74
C VAL A 238 -9.94 -3.11 13.99
N SER A 239 -9.36 -3.65 15.05
CA SER A 239 -8.92 -2.86 16.22
C SER A 239 -7.91 -1.77 15.86
N GLY A 240 -7.10 -1.98 14.80
CA GLY A 240 -6.20 -0.96 14.28
C GLY A 240 -6.93 0.31 13.81
N ALA A 241 -8.14 0.19 13.29
CA ALA A 241 -8.99 1.33 12.94
C ALA A 241 -9.33 2.17 14.18
N LEU A 242 -9.67 1.52 15.29
CA LEU A 242 -9.94 2.18 16.58
C LEU A 242 -8.67 2.80 17.17
N THR A 243 -7.53 2.15 17.00
CA THR A 243 -6.23 2.68 17.41
C THR A 243 -5.91 3.98 16.68
N LEU A 244 -6.07 4.04 15.34
CA LEU A 244 -5.92 5.29 14.60
C LEU A 244 -6.91 6.37 15.09
N GLN A 245 -8.18 6.01 15.30
CA GLN A 245 -9.22 6.96 15.75
C GLN A 245 -8.90 7.56 17.11
N ARG A 246 -8.28 6.78 18.01
CA ARG A 246 -7.95 7.22 19.35
C ARG A 246 -6.67 8.05 19.42
N GLU A 247 -5.67 7.69 18.62
CA GLU A 247 -4.32 8.24 18.75
C GLU A 247 -3.99 9.36 17.75
N CYS A 248 -4.59 9.37 16.54
CA CYS A 248 -4.38 10.44 15.58
C CYS A 248 -5.23 11.67 15.91
N ARG A 249 -4.65 12.85 15.69
CA ARG A 249 -5.33 14.13 16.02
C ARG A 249 -6.46 14.47 15.04
N GLN A 250 -6.26 14.19 13.76
CA GLN A 250 -7.20 14.51 12.68
C GLN A 250 -7.39 13.25 11.83
N VAL A 251 -8.38 12.46 12.16
CA VAL A 251 -8.63 11.21 11.43
C VAL A 251 -10.12 11.00 11.19
N LYS A 252 -10.47 10.63 9.95
CA LYS A 252 -11.75 10.04 9.56
C LYS A 252 -11.51 8.55 9.34
N VAL A 253 -12.29 7.69 10.00
CA VAL A 253 -12.19 6.24 9.85
C VAL A 253 -13.49 5.70 9.27
N ILE A 254 -13.38 4.89 8.22
CA ILE A 254 -14.50 4.21 7.56
C ILE A 254 -14.28 2.70 7.70
N THR A 255 -15.18 2.03 8.42
CA THR A 255 -15.18 0.56 8.55
C THR A 255 -16.34 -0.03 7.75
N LEU A 256 -16.07 -1.12 7.05
CA LEU A 256 -17.02 -1.77 6.14
C LEU A 256 -17.27 -3.22 6.58
N SER A 257 -18.54 -3.62 6.63
CA SER A 257 -18.93 -5.02 6.70
C SER A 257 -18.88 -5.66 5.32
N GLN A 258 -18.73 -6.98 5.27
CA GLN A 258 -18.58 -7.73 4.02
C GLN A 258 -17.41 -7.23 3.19
N CYS A 259 -16.30 -6.96 3.85
CA CYS A 259 -15.08 -6.45 3.27
C CYS A 259 -13.87 -7.02 4.02
N GLY A 260 -12.90 -7.52 3.29
CA GLY A 260 -11.63 -8.05 3.78
C GLY A 260 -10.54 -6.98 3.84
N HIS A 261 -9.32 -7.42 3.59
CA HIS A 261 -8.10 -6.60 3.66
C HIS A 261 -7.97 -5.57 2.53
N TRP A 262 -8.62 -5.79 1.39
CA TRP A 262 -8.49 -4.98 0.17
C TRP A 262 -9.73 -4.11 -0.10
N VAL A 263 -9.99 -3.14 0.76
CA VAL A 263 -11.11 -2.20 0.61
C VAL A 263 -11.14 -1.55 -0.77
N MET A 264 -9.96 -1.14 -1.28
CA MET A 264 -9.81 -0.46 -2.58
C MET A 264 -10.10 -1.38 -3.80
N VAL A 265 -10.10 -2.71 -3.58
CA VAL A 265 -10.43 -3.71 -4.61
C VAL A 265 -11.89 -4.13 -4.51
N GLU A 266 -12.39 -4.34 -3.28
CA GLU A 266 -13.76 -4.81 -3.06
C GLU A 266 -14.82 -3.70 -3.21
N HIS A 267 -14.45 -2.47 -2.85
CA HIS A 267 -15.32 -1.29 -2.91
C HIS A 267 -14.66 -0.11 -3.64
N PRO A 268 -14.18 -0.30 -4.90
CA PRO A 268 -13.37 0.70 -5.58
C PRO A 268 -14.08 2.03 -5.80
N GLU A 269 -15.38 2.02 -6.13
CA GLU A 269 -16.16 3.24 -6.37
C GLU A 269 -16.30 4.07 -5.09
N MET A 270 -16.62 3.42 -3.98
CA MET A 270 -16.72 4.08 -2.68
C MET A 270 -15.37 4.60 -2.23
N PHE A 271 -14.32 3.75 -2.27
CA PHE A 271 -12.96 4.14 -1.90
C PHE A 271 -12.49 5.35 -2.70
N ASN A 272 -12.62 5.31 -4.04
CA ASN A 272 -12.16 6.38 -4.91
C ASN A 272 -12.91 7.69 -4.63
N ARG A 273 -14.24 7.65 -4.46
CA ARG A 273 -15.04 8.84 -4.13
C ARG A 273 -14.60 9.47 -2.80
N GLU A 274 -14.58 8.69 -1.72
CA GLU A 274 -14.22 9.20 -0.39
C GLU A 274 -12.77 9.73 -0.35
N ALA A 275 -11.86 9.06 -1.05
CA ALA A 275 -10.47 9.47 -1.15
C ALA A 275 -10.31 10.78 -1.95
N LEU A 276 -10.97 10.90 -3.08
CA LEU A 276 -10.93 12.13 -3.91
C LEU A 276 -11.59 13.31 -3.20
N GLU A 277 -12.76 13.12 -2.55
CA GLU A 277 -13.38 14.14 -1.72
C GLU A 277 -12.45 14.60 -0.58
N PHE A 278 -11.73 13.67 0.04
CA PHE A 278 -10.75 13.98 1.08
C PHE A 278 -9.54 14.74 0.54
N ILE A 279 -9.08 14.43 -0.67
CA ILE A 279 -7.99 15.16 -1.35
C ILE A 279 -8.40 16.59 -1.65
N GLU A 280 -9.59 16.79 -2.20
CA GLU A 280 -10.12 18.10 -2.60
C GLU A 280 -10.54 18.96 -1.40
N GLY A 281 -11.04 18.33 -0.33
CA GLY A 281 -11.52 19.02 0.85
C GLY A 281 -10.42 19.86 1.49
N ASP A 282 -10.58 21.18 1.46
CA ASP A 282 -9.80 22.11 2.26
C ASP A 282 -10.05 21.85 3.74
N GLN A 283 -9.03 22.07 4.57
CA GLN A 283 -9.10 21.96 6.03
C GLN A 283 -10.04 23.01 6.66
N HIS A 284 -11.28 23.09 6.20
CA HIS A 284 -12.29 23.97 6.78
C HIS A 284 -13.13 23.16 7.77
N GLY A 285 -12.65 23.04 9.00
CA GLY A 285 -13.39 22.36 10.06
C GLY A 285 -12.64 22.13 11.35
N ALA A 286 -11.72 23.00 11.73
CA ALA A 286 -11.32 23.11 13.12
C ALA A 286 -12.26 24.12 13.81
N HIS A 287 -13.38 23.62 14.34
CA HIS A 287 -14.19 24.35 15.34
C HIS A 287 -14.18 23.58 16.64
#